data_9c6ad5b061a45881ecb6f1cfe2aca3e6
#
_entry.id   9c6ad5b061a45881ecb6f1cfe2aca3e6
#
_cell.length_a   1.000
_cell.length_b   1.000
_cell.length_c   1.000
_cell.angle_alpha   90.00
_cell.angle_beta   90.00
_cell.angle_gamma   90.00
#
_symmetry.space_group_name_H-M   'P 1'
#
loop_
_entity.id
_entity.type
_entity.pdbx_description
1 polymer ?
#
loop_
_entity_poly.entity_id
_entity_poly.type
_entity_poly.pdbx_seq_one_letter_code
_entity_poly.pdbx_strand_id
1 'polypeptide(L)'
;AFGVKRIISSTAVRCVTTVTPLAAALGRDIVRTDAISQDAWENGTADVRGVVGARVRSGKAAVLCSHGPVLPDILTEIALATGTLRGSYLSSAAALETASFSVVHLSASNPGSGIVTIETHAAPA
;
A
#
# COMPACT_ATOMS: atom_id res chain seq x y z
N ALA A 1 2.36 15.71 2.23
CA ALA A 1 3.29 16.03 1.16
C ALA A 1 2.89 15.43 -0.18
N PHE A 2 2.34 14.21 -0.18
CA PHE A 2 1.96 13.54 -1.43
C PHE A 2 0.49 13.76 -1.83
N GLY A 3 -0.23 14.65 -1.17
CA GLY A 3 -1.65 14.90 -1.45
C GLY A 3 -2.53 13.69 -1.17
N VAL A 4 -2.23 12.95 -0.13
CA VAL A 4 -2.94 11.71 0.23
C VAL A 4 -4.42 11.98 0.44
N LYS A 5 -5.27 11.21 -0.26
CA LYS A 5 -6.73 11.31 -0.22
C LYS A 5 -7.39 10.18 0.54
N ARG A 6 -6.72 9.03 0.69
CA ARG A 6 -7.24 7.84 1.38
C ARG A 6 -6.17 7.24 2.27
N ILE A 7 -6.60 6.79 3.45
CA ILE A 7 -5.75 6.00 4.35
C ILE A 7 -6.50 4.70 4.58
N ILE A 8 -5.92 3.59 4.13
CA ILE A 8 -6.51 2.26 4.24
C ILE A 8 -5.59 1.41 5.09
N SER A 9 -6.13 0.78 6.11
CA SER A 9 -5.36 -0.01 7.06
C SER A 9 -5.98 -1.38 7.27
N SER A 10 -5.13 -2.38 7.46
CA SER A 10 -5.54 -3.62 8.10
C SER A 10 -6.26 -3.29 9.42
N THR A 11 -7.16 -4.17 9.84
CA THR A 11 -7.91 -4.01 11.09
C THR A 11 -7.08 -4.22 12.34
N ALA A 12 -5.86 -4.74 12.22
CA ALA A 12 -4.98 -4.94 13.36
C ALA A 12 -4.64 -3.63 14.07
N VAL A 13 -4.65 -3.65 15.40
CA VAL A 13 -4.38 -2.47 16.22
C VAL A 13 -3.04 -1.82 15.86
N ARG A 14 -2.00 -2.62 15.64
CA ARG A 14 -0.66 -2.11 15.30
C ARG A 14 -0.64 -1.32 14.00
N CYS A 15 -1.45 -1.71 12.99
CA CYS A 15 -1.57 -0.95 11.74
C CYS A 15 -2.37 0.33 11.94
N VAL A 16 -3.52 0.25 12.59
CA VAL A 16 -4.36 1.41 12.87
C VAL A 16 -3.59 2.45 13.68
N THR A 17 -2.87 2.00 14.71
CA THR A 17 -2.05 2.90 15.55
C THR A 17 -0.94 3.57 14.72
N THR A 18 -0.34 2.85 13.79
CA THR A 18 0.74 3.39 12.94
C THR A 18 0.26 4.56 12.08
N VAL A 19 -0.95 4.49 11.52
CA VAL A 19 -1.47 5.52 10.62
C VAL A 19 -2.31 6.59 11.32
N THR A 20 -2.63 6.43 12.59
CA THR A 20 -3.46 7.38 13.35
C THR A 20 -2.86 8.80 13.36
N PRO A 21 -1.56 9.02 13.62
CA PRO A 21 -0.99 10.37 13.57
C PRO A 21 -1.11 11.01 12.19
N LEU A 22 -0.93 10.23 11.12
CA LEU A 22 -1.06 10.71 9.76
C LEU A 22 -2.52 11.12 9.47
N ALA A 23 -3.48 10.29 9.88
CA ALA A 23 -4.90 10.58 9.71
C ALA A 23 -5.29 11.89 10.39
N ALA A 24 -4.81 12.10 11.62
CA ALA A 24 -5.04 13.33 12.36
C ALA A 24 -4.44 14.55 11.64
N ALA A 25 -3.19 14.42 11.17
CA ALA A 25 -2.49 15.51 10.49
C ALA A 25 -3.15 15.90 9.16
N LEU A 26 -3.75 14.94 8.45
CA LEU A 26 -4.39 15.16 7.17
C LEU A 26 -5.90 15.45 7.28
N GLY A 27 -6.49 15.29 8.46
CA GLY A 27 -7.93 15.41 8.63
C GLY A 27 -8.71 14.36 7.85
N ARG A 28 -8.16 13.14 7.72
CA ARG A 28 -8.75 12.03 6.98
C ARG A 28 -9.09 10.88 7.90
N ASP A 29 -10.21 10.21 7.62
CA ASP A 29 -10.57 8.99 8.34
C ASP A 29 -9.74 7.80 7.85
N ILE A 30 -9.52 6.85 8.74
CA ILE A 30 -8.88 5.58 8.40
C ILE A 30 -9.98 4.61 7.94
N VAL A 31 -9.83 4.10 6.73
CA VAL A 31 -10.69 3.02 6.23
C VAL A 31 -10.05 1.70 6.67
N ARG A 32 -10.72 0.97 7.55
CA ARG A 32 -10.24 -0.32 8.07
C ARG A 32 -10.82 -1.45 7.23
N THR A 33 -9.97 -2.39 6.85
CA THR A 33 -10.41 -3.54 6.06
C THR A 33 -9.61 -4.78 6.41
N ASP A 34 -10.30 -5.93 6.49
CA ASP A 34 -9.66 -7.23 6.61
C ASP A 34 -9.02 -7.70 5.31
N ALA A 35 -9.37 -7.10 4.18
CA ALA A 35 -8.90 -7.51 2.87
C ALA A 35 -7.37 -7.53 2.75
N ILE A 36 -6.67 -6.72 3.54
CA ILE A 36 -5.20 -6.66 3.59
C ILE A 36 -4.67 -7.02 4.97
N SER A 37 -5.45 -7.72 5.79
CA SER A 37 -4.97 -8.20 7.10
C SER A 37 -4.13 -9.48 6.94
N GLN A 38 -3.23 -9.69 7.90
CA GLN A 38 -2.43 -10.91 7.91
C GLN A 38 -3.29 -12.14 8.14
N ASP A 39 -4.29 -12.05 9.03
CA ASP A 39 -5.21 -13.15 9.29
C ASP A 39 -5.96 -13.58 8.03
N ALA A 40 -6.52 -12.63 7.29
CA ALA A 40 -7.21 -12.93 6.04
C ALA A 40 -6.26 -13.52 5.00
N TRP A 41 -5.03 -13.02 4.93
CA TRP A 41 -4.01 -13.54 4.03
C TRP A 41 -3.69 -15.01 4.38
N GLU A 42 -3.50 -15.33 5.65
CA GLU A 42 -3.23 -16.69 6.11
C GLU A 42 -4.41 -17.63 5.88
N ASN A 43 -5.64 -17.12 6.02
CA ASN A 43 -6.87 -17.89 5.82
C ASN A 43 -7.30 -18.00 4.35
N GLY A 44 -6.63 -17.32 3.43
CA GLY A 44 -7.00 -17.29 2.03
C GLY A 44 -8.22 -16.43 1.72
N THR A 45 -8.62 -15.53 2.62
CA THR A 45 -9.78 -14.66 2.46
C THR A 45 -9.41 -13.20 2.16
N ALA A 46 -8.12 -12.89 2.02
CA ALA A 46 -7.66 -11.54 1.66
C ALA A 46 -8.10 -11.18 0.24
N ASP A 47 -8.32 -9.88 0.02
CA ASP A 47 -8.64 -9.34 -1.31
C ASP A 47 -7.69 -8.18 -1.64
N VAL A 48 -6.42 -8.49 -1.75
CA VAL A 48 -5.38 -7.51 -2.08
C VAL A 48 -5.64 -6.89 -3.44
N ARG A 49 -6.02 -7.73 -4.42
CA ARG A 49 -6.32 -7.26 -5.78
C ARG A 49 -7.43 -6.22 -5.81
N GLY A 50 -8.51 -6.43 -5.07
CA GLY A 50 -9.63 -5.49 -5.01
C GLY A 50 -9.24 -4.17 -4.40
N VAL A 51 -8.51 -4.19 -3.29
CA VAL A 51 -8.06 -2.97 -2.61
C VAL A 51 -7.09 -2.18 -3.50
N VAL A 52 -6.06 -2.83 -4.03
CA VAL A 52 -5.06 -2.19 -4.88
C VAL A 52 -5.68 -1.69 -6.19
N GLY A 53 -6.49 -2.52 -6.84
CA GLY A 53 -7.13 -2.15 -8.11
C GLY A 53 -7.99 -0.90 -7.98
N ALA A 54 -8.77 -0.79 -6.90
CA ALA A 54 -9.58 0.39 -6.64
C ALA A 54 -8.73 1.65 -6.48
N ARG A 55 -7.59 1.54 -5.81
CA ARG A 55 -6.69 2.69 -5.61
C ARG A 55 -6.02 3.12 -6.89
N VAL A 56 -5.56 2.17 -7.69
CA VAL A 56 -4.96 2.48 -9.00
C VAL A 56 -5.98 3.16 -9.92
N ARG A 57 -7.19 2.62 -10.00
CA ARG A 57 -8.25 3.20 -10.83
C ARG A 57 -8.67 4.60 -10.38
N SER A 58 -8.59 4.89 -9.09
CA SER A 58 -8.98 6.21 -8.57
C SER A 58 -8.05 7.33 -9.05
N GLY A 59 -6.80 7.03 -9.36
CA GLY A 59 -5.79 8.01 -9.74
C GLY A 59 -5.39 8.97 -8.62
N LYS A 60 -5.82 8.70 -7.38
CA LYS A 60 -5.55 9.55 -6.22
C LYS A 60 -4.55 8.88 -5.29
N ALA A 61 -3.72 9.69 -4.63
CA ALA A 61 -2.74 9.18 -3.69
C ALA A 61 -3.41 8.54 -2.48
N ALA A 62 -2.89 7.40 -2.05
CA ALA A 62 -3.38 6.66 -0.89
C ALA A 62 -2.23 6.07 -0.10
N VAL A 63 -2.48 5.84 1.19
CA VAL A 63 -1.59 5.08 2.06
C VAL A 63 -2.26 3.74 2.36
N LEU A 64 -1.49 2.66 2.23
CA LEU A 64 -1.92 1.32 2.61
C LEU A 64 -1.01 0.84 3.74
N CYS A 65 -1.61 0.48 4.87
CA CYS A 65 -0.88 -0.11 5.99
C CYS A 65 -1.30 -1.56 6.17
N SER A 66 -0.35 -2.46 6.06
CA SER A 66 -0.57 -3.89 6.12
C SER A 66 0.59 -4.57 6.86
N HIS A 67 0.90 -5.80 6.53
CA HIS A 67 1.85 -6.64 7.26
C HIS A 67 2.91 -7.20 6.32
N GLY A 68 4.09 -7.50 6.86
CA GLY A 68 5.20 -8.04 6.09
C GLY A 68 4.83 -9.16 5.13
N PRO A 69 4.10 -10.20 5.56
CA PRO A 69 3.71 -11.29 4.64
C PRO A 69 2.77 -10.87 3.51
N VAL A 70 2.01 -9.78 3.68
CA VAL A 70 1.05 -9.30 2.69
C VAL A 70 1.69 -8.32 1.70
N LEU A 71 2.74 -7.62 2.10
CA LEU A 71 3.38 -6.59 1.27
C LEU A 71 3.82 -7.08 -0.11
N PRO A 72 4.43 -8.27 -0.27
CA PRO A 72 4.77 -8.77 -1.59
C PRO A 72 3.56 -8.87 -2.53
N ASP A 73 2.42 -9.30 -2.01
CA ASP A 73 1.19 -9.40 -2.79
C ASP A 73 0.68 -8.02 -3.18
N ILE A 74 0.78 -7.04 -2.29
CA ILE A 74 0.40 -5.65 -2.60
C ILE A 74 1.25 -5.11 -3.76
N LEU A 75 2.56 -5.26 -3.70
CA LEU A 75 3.45 -4.79 -4.76
C LEU A 75 3.19 -5.54 -6.08
N THR A 76 2.96 -6.85 -6.02
CA THR A 76 2.61 -7.64 -7.20
C THR A 76 1.32 -7.15 -7.84
N GLU A 77 0.28 -6.88 -7.04
CA GLU A 77 -1.00 -6.41 -7.57
C GLU A 77 -0.89 -5.00 -8.17
N ILE A 78 -0.05 -4.13 -7.59
CA ILE A 78 0.23 -2.82 -8.20
C ILE A 78 0.87 -3.02 -9.58
N ALA A 79 1.86 -3.89 -9.70
CA ALA A 79 2.52 -4.19 -10.96
C ALA A 79 1.52 -4.73 -12.00
N LEU A 80 0.66 -5.68 -11.60
CA LEU A 80 -0.36 -6.23 -12.48
C LEU A 80 -1.38 -5.18 -12.92
N ALA A 81 -1.85 -4.35 -12.00
CA ALA A 81 -2.84 -3.31 -12.30
C ALA A 81 -2.31 -2.21 -13.22
N THR A 82 -1.00 -2.01 -13.24
CA THR A 82 -0.34 -0.97 -14.04
C THR A 82 0.37 -1.51 -15.27
N GLY A 83 0.34 -2.82 -15.51
CA GLY A 83 1.03 -3.43 -16.64
C GLY A 83 2.56 -3.40 -16.51
N THR A 84 3.08 -3.27 -15.29
CA THR A 84 4.52 -3.20 -15.03
C THR A 84 5.13 -4.59 -15.05
N LEU A 85 6.31 -4.73 -15.64
CA LEU A 85 7.07 -5.98 -15.60
C LEU A 85 7.53 -6.26 -14.17
N ARG A 86 7.32 -7.50 -13.71
CA ARG A 86 7.77 -7.92 -12.39
C ARG A 86 9.28 -8.13 -12.38
N GLY A 87 9.90 -7.85 -11.24
CA GLY A 87 11.33 -8.02 -11.06
C GLY A 87 11.73 -7.92 -9.59
N SER A 88 13.01 -8.09 -9.32
CA SER A 88 13.54 -8.06 -7.95
C SER A 88 13.30 -6.75 -7.22
N TYR A 89 13.12 -5.65 -7.93
CA TYR A 89 12.82 -4.35 -7.32
C TYR A 89 11.50 -4.36 -6.54
N LEU A 90 10.53 -5.18 -6.94
CA LEU A 90 9.27 -5.34 -6.19
C LEU A 90 9.53 -6.04 -4.85
N SER A 91 10.34 -7.08 -4.85
CA SER A 91 10.71 -7.78 -3.62
C SER A 91 11.45 -6.85 -2.66
N SER A 92 12.35 -6.04 -3.17
CA SER A 92 13.09 -5.06 -2.36
C SER A 92 12.16 -4.02 -1.75
N ALA A 93 11.18 -3.53 -2.52
CA ALA A 93 10.22 -2.55 -2.05
C ALA A 93 9.26 -3.13 -1.00
N ALA A 94 9.02 -4.45 -1.03
CA ALA A 94 8.15 -5.14 -0.08
C ALA A 94 8.90 -5.60 1.18
N ALA A 95 10.22 -5.67 1.15
CA ALA A 95 11.04 -6.15 2.27
C ALA A 95 11.26 -5.03 3.29
N LEU A 96 10.18 -4.57 3.91
CA LEU A 96 10.20 -3.44 4.83
C LEU A 96 10.35 -3.91 6.28
N GLU A 97 11.25 -3.24 7.01
CA GLU A 97 11.31 -3.37 8.45
C GLU A 97 10.20 -2.54 9.09
N THR A 98 9.93 -2.78 10.37
CA THR A 98 8.92 -2.02 11.12
C THR A 98 9.17 -0.51 11.01
N ALA A 99 8.13 0.25 10.74
CA ALA A 99 8.12 1.70 10.54
C ALA A 99 8.85 2.19 9.26
N SER A 100 9.32 1.27 8.41
CA SER A 100 9.77 1.62 7.06
C SER A 100 8.58 1.70 6.11
N PHE A 101 8.75 2.39 4.99
CA PHE A 101 7.70 2.46 3.98
C PHE A 101 8.27 2.62 2.58
N SER A 102 7.51 2.22 1.59
CA SER A 102 7.80 2.44 0.18
C SER A 102 6.78 3.38 -0.43
N VAL A 103 7.23 4.27 -1.31
CA VAL A 103 6.37 5.16 -2.09
C VAL A 103 6.43 4.69 -3.54
N VAL A 104 5.27 4.29 -4.07
CA VAL A 104 5.13 3.84 -5.46
C VAL A 104 4.52 4.98 -6.26
N HIS A 105 5.27 5.50 -7.22
CA HIS A 105 4.82 6.60 -8.07
C HIS A 105 4.19 6.07 -9.35
N LEU A 106 2.94 6.46 -9.59
CA LEU A 106 2.18 6.11 -10.78
C LEU A 106 1.76 7.39 -11.52
N SER A 107 1.49 7.27 -12.81
CA SER A 107 0.83 8.35 -13.55
C SER A 107 -0.66 8.37 -13.19
N ALA A 108 -1.14 9.46 -12.59
CA ALA A 108 -2.55 9.60 -12.22
C ALA A 108 -3.47 9.63 -13.45
N SER A 109 -3.00 10.21 -14.56
CA SER A 109 -3.77 10.32 -15.81
C SER A 109 -3.74 9.03 -16.64
N ASN A 110 -2.71 8.20 -16.46
CA ASN A 110 -2.55 6.96 -17.21
C ASN A 110 -1.86 5.89 -16.33
N PRO A 111 -2.57 5.34 -15.33
CA PRO A 111 -1.98 4.33 -14.43
C PRO A 111 -1.48 3.08 -15.18
N GLY A 112 -2.09 2.74 -16.32
CA GLY A 112 -1.67 1.61 -17.14
C GLY A 112 -0.32 1.79 -17.83
N SER A 113 0.30 2.96 -17.75
CA SER A 113 1.64 3.19 -18.31
C SER A 113 2.77 2.56 -17.47
N GLY A 114 2.44 2.02 -16.31
CA GLY A 114 3.38 1.33 -15.44
C GLY A 114 3.83 2.15 -14.24
N ILE A 115 4.63 1.51 -13.39
CA ILE A 115 5.25 2.19 -12.24
C ILE A 115 6.33 3.13 -12.75
N VAL A 116 6.25 4.40 -12.34
CA VAL A 116 7.24 5.41 -12.72
C VAL A 116 8.53 5.21 -11.92
N THR A 117 8.41 5.09 -10.60
CA THR A 117 9.54 4.85 -9.70
C THR A 117 9.04 4.38 -8.34
N ILE A 118 9.92 3.78 -7.56
CA ILE A 118 9.65 3.39 -6.17
C ILE A 118 10.76 3.96 -5.30
N GLU A 119 10.38 4.61 -4.21
CA GLU A 119 11.29 5.03 -3.15
C GLU A 119 11.04 4.18 -1.91
N THR A 120 12.09 3.75 -1.24
CA THR A 120 11.98 3.05 0.04
C THR A 120 12.69 3.86 1.11
N HIS A 121 12.00 4.10 2.21
CA HIS A 121 12.47 4.92 3.32
C HIS A 121 12.58 4.06 4.57
N ALA A 122 13.78 4.07 5.17
CA ALA A 122 14.02 3.39 6.43
C ALA A 122 13.28 4.09 7.58
N ALA A 123 13.04 3.33 8.65
CA ALA A 123 12.47 3.90 9.87
C ALA A 123 13.39 5.02 10.41
N PRO A 124 12.82 6.07 11.03
CA PRO A 124 13.62 7.07 11.72
C PRO A 124 14.48 6.42 12.80
N ALA A 125 15.68 6.95 12.97
CA ALA A 125 16.61 6.47 13.99
C ALA A 125 16.12 6.81 15.40
#